data_f863175f4a58e1d097b46cf4b13501ab
#
_entry.id   f863175f4a58e1d097b46cf4b13501ab
#
_cell.length_a   1.000
_cell.length_b   1.000
_cell.length_c   1.000
_cell.angle_alpha   90.00
_cell.angle_beta   90.00
_cell.angle_gamma   90.00
#
_symmetry.space_group_name_H-M   'P 1'
#
loop_
_entity.id
_entity.type
_entity.pdbx_description
1 polymer ?
#
loop_
_entity_poly.entity_id
_entity_poly.type
_entity_poly.pdbx_seq_one_letter_code
_entity_poly.pdbx_strand_id
1 'polypeptide(L)'
;MPRQLAYRGSRLVFSRGIVSLAAIAAFLIIIFKASVTALIPLWAVGVFLSFTLSQAGMARHWWRAGVHKDEKLLEAGNQGWQWKLVVNGFGAICTALVTLIFAVTKFTDGAWIIVLLLPAIVISFFSVHRHYQSVARDLSLDNFGEPPPAVRHRVLIPVAGIHRGTLEALEYANSLSDDITAVHILLDPEDRKSMESKWLEWGKGVRLVVIDSPYRTFLEPFIGYVDDLCKVIQPNERLTIVVPQFNPKRSWHNLLHTQTAFWLRLALLSKKGIVITEVPYQVH
;
A
#
# COMPACT_ATOMS: atom_id res chain seq x y z
N MET A 1 -10.37 -9.17 -6.74
CA MET A 1 -8.99 -9.73 -6.75
C MET A 1 -7.99 -8.63 -6.46
N PRO A 2 -6.94 -8.88 -5.67
CA PRO A 2 -5.86 -7.92 -5.46
C PRO A 2 -5.21 -7.56 -6.81
N ARG A 3 -5.05 -6.26 -7.08
CA ARG A 3 -4.47 -5.77 -8.35
C ARG A 3 -3.09 -6.36 -8.65
N GLN A 4 -2.33 -6.69 -7.59
CA GLN A 4 -1.00 -7.28 -7.70
C GLN A 4 -0.99 -8.67 -8.38
N LEU A 5 -2.06 -9.47 -8.22
CA LEU A 5 -2.19 -10.78 -8.87
C LEU A 5 -2.63 -10.66 -10.33
N ALA A 6 -3.28 -9.55 -10.70
CA ALA A 6 -3.72 -9.27 -12.08
C ALA A 6 -2.65 -8.53 -12.91
N TYR A 7 -1.50 -8.18 -12.31
CA TYR A 7 -0.42 -7.50 -13.02
C TYR A 7 0.28 -8.47 -13.98
N ARG A 8 0.29 -8.11 -15.25
CA ARG A 8 1.03 -8.83 -16.29
C ARG A 8 2.49 -8.37 -16.27
N GLY A 9 3.42 -9.29 -16.12
CA GLY A 9 4.85 -9.01 -16.23
C GLY A 9 5.25 -8.64 -17.68
N SER A 10 6.51 -8.35 -17.88
CA SER A 10 7.09 -7.97 -19.20
C SER A 10 6.81 -8.98 -20.34
N ARG A 11 6.54 -10.23 -19.99
CA ARG A 11 6.18 -11.31 -20.93
C ARG A 11 4.67 -11.54 -21.04
N LEU A 12 3.82 -10.58 -20.62
CA LEU A 12 2.36 -10.66 -20.61
C LEU A 12 1.77 -11.83 -19.79
N VAL A 13 2.57 -12.46 -18.94
CA VAL A 13 2.19 -13.59 -18.09
C VAL A 13 1.89 -13.09 -16.67
N PHE A 14 0.91 -13.71 -16.02
CA PHE A 14 0.56 -13.43 -14.61
C PHE A 14 1.55 -14.10 -13.63
N SER A 15 2.83 -13.73 -13.72
CA SER A 15 3.91 -14.40 -12.99
C SER A 15 3.66 -14.49 -11.47
N ARG A 16 3.15 -13.41 -10.86
CA ARG A 16 2.84 -13.40 -9.41
C ARG A 16 1.70 -14.35 -9.07
N GLY A 17 0.68 -14.43 -9.92
CA GLY A 17 -0.43 -15.37 -9.73
C GLY A 17 0.02 -16.82 -9.84
N ILE A 18 0.86 -17.15 -10.82
CA ILE A 18 1.41 -18.50 -11.02
C ILE A 18 2.29 -18.90 -9.83
N VAL A 19 3.19 -18.01 -9.38
CA VAL A 19 4.06 -18.28 -8.23
C VAL A 19 3.24 -18.48 -6.94
N SER A 20 2.20 -17.65 -6.72
CA SER A 20 1.30 -17.81 -5.57
C SER A 20 0.56 -19.14 -5.61
N LEU A 21 0.06 -19.54 -6.80
CA LEU A 21 -0.62 -20.82 -6.99
C LEU A 21 0.32 -22.00 -6.74
N ALA A 22 1.54 -21.94 -7.29
CA ALA A 22 2.56 -22.97 -7.09
C ALA A 22 2.95 -23.10 -5.61
N ALA A 23 3.09 -21.97 -4.89
CA ALA A 23 3.39 -21.97 -3.47
C ALA A 23 2.28 -22.63 -2.63
N ILE A 24 1.00 -22.31 -2.93
CA ILE A 24 -0.16 -22.93 -2.26
C ILE A 24 -0.20 -24.43 -2.56
N ALA A 25 0.02 -24.84 -3.81
CA ALA A 25 0.04 -26.24 -4.19
C ALA A 25 1.16 -27.01 -3.48
N ALA A 26 2.38 -26.46 -3.45
CA ALA A 26 3.50 -27.05 -2.72
C ALA A 26 3.21 -27.18 -1.22
N PHE A 27 2.62 -26.16 -0.60
CA PHE A 27 2.22 -26.18 0.79
C PHE A 27 1.21 -27.30 1.09
N LEU A 28 0.20 -27.48 0.24
CA LEU A 28 -0.76 -28.58 0.38
C LEU A 28 -0.09 -29.94 0.24
N ILE A 29 0.80 -30.12 -0.74
CA ILE A 29 1.54 -31.38 -0.92
C ILE A 29 2.37 -31.73 0.34
N ILE A 30 3.02 -30.75 0.95
CA ILE A 30 3.81 -30.94 2.17
C ILE A 30 2.91 -31.34 3.34
N ILE A 31 1.81 -30.60 3.59
CA ILE A 31 0.86 -30.90 4.69
C ILE A 31 0.30 -32.31 4.56
N PHE A 32 -0.11 -32.70 3.36
CA PHE A 32 -0.69 -34.02 3.11
C PHE A 32 0.36 -35.11 2.84
N LYS A 33 1.66 -34.82 3.08
CA LYS A 33 2.78 -35.76 2.89
C LYS A 33 2.76 -36.45 1.53
N ALA A 34 2.40 -35.71 0.47
CA ALA A 34 2.23 -36.19 -0.88
C ALA A 34 1.23 -37.37 -1.04
N SER A 35 0.33 -37.56 -0.09
CA SER A 35 -0.70 -38.61 -0.17
C SER A 35 -1.79 -38.23 -1.19
N VAL A 36 -1.81 -38.92 -2.31
CA VAL A 36 -2.83 -38.72 -3.35
C VAL A 36 -4.23 -38.99 -2.80
N THR A 37 -4.39 -40.06 -2.01
CA THR A 37 -5.67 -40.45 -1.40
C THR A 37 -6.25 -39.33 -0.51
N ALA A 38 -5.40 -38.65 0.22
CA ALA A 38 -5.83 -37.54 1.07
C ALA A 38 -6.10 -36.23 0.28
N LEU A 39 -5.50 -36.08 -0.91
CA LEU A 39 -5.72 -34.91 -1.78
C LEU A 39 -6.96 -35.04 -2.67
N ILE A 40 -7.43 -36.27 -2.97
CA ILE A 40 -8.61 -36.49 -3.82
C ILE A 40 -9.88 -35.82 -3.27
N PRO A 41 -10.23 -35.90 -1.97
CA PRO A 41 -11.41 -35.21 -1.44
C PRO A 41 -11.34 -33.70 -1.62
N LEU A 42 -10.15 -33.08 -1.39
CA LEU A 42 -9.94 -31.67 -1.60
C LEU A 42 -10.19 -31.27 -3.06
N TRP A 43 -9.59 -32.02 -3.97
CA TRP A 43 -9.75 -31.78 -5.41
C TRP A 43 -11.21 -31.90 -5.84
N ALA A 44 -11.89 -32.97 -5.43
CA ALA A 44 -13.29 -33.21 -5.79
C ALA A 44 -14.21 -32.08 -5.32
N VAL A 45 -14.15 -31.70 -4.04
CA VAL A 45 -14.95 -30.59 -3.51
C VAL A 45 -14.64 -29.28 -4.24
N GLY A 46 -13.37 -28.98 -4.49
CA GLY A 46 -12.95 -27.77 -5.20
C GLY A 46 -13.49 -27.69 -6.63
N VAL A 47 -13.40 -28.79 -7.38
CA VAL A 47 -13.88 -28.88 -8.79
C VAL A 47 -15.40 -28.77 -8.86
N PHE A 48 -16.14 -29.56 -8.06
CA PHE A 48 -17.60 -29.52 -8.11
C PHE A 48 -18.17 -28.21 -7.61
N LEU A 49 -17.54 -27.58 -6.61
CA LEU A 49 -17.90 -26.24 -6.18
C LEU A 49 -17.64 -25.19 -7.26
N SER A 50 -16.53 -25.30 -7.99
CA SER A 50 -16.23 -24.41 -9.13
C SER A 50 -17.28 -24.54 -10.23
N PHE A 51 -17.70 -25.76 -10.55
CA PHE A 51 -18.80 -26.02 -11.51
C PHE A 51 -20.11 -25.44 -11.01
N THR A 52 -20.44 -25.64 -9.74
CA THR A 52 -21.66 -25.09 -9.12
C THR A 52 -21.70 -23.57 -9.24
N LEU A 53 -20.62 -22.89 -8.86
CA LEU A 53 -20.53 -21.43 -8.94
C LEU A 53 -20.60 -20.93 -10.38
N SER A 54 -19.95 -21.62 -11.32
CA SER A 54 -19.99 -21.28 -12.75
C SER A 54 -21.40 -21.41 -13.30
N GLN A 55 -22.06 -22.54 -13.07
CA GLN A 55 -23.42 -22.80 -13.54
C GLN A 55 -24.45 -21.85 -12.88
N ALA A 56 -24.34 -21.61 -11.58
CA ALA A 56 -25.19 -20.64 -10.87
C ALA A 56 -24.98 -19.21 -11.38
N GLY A 57 -23.73 -18.84 -11.66
CA GLY A 57 -23.38 -17.55 -12.25
C GLY A 57 -24.01 -17.37 -13.63
N MET A 58 -23.95 -18.38 -14.49
CA MET A 58 -24.57 -18.38 -15.82
C MET A 58 -26.10 -18.38 -15.71
N ALA A 59 -26.68 -19.14 -14.82
CA ALA A 59 -28.13 -19.12 -14.59
C ALA A 59 -28.61 -17.72 -14.17
N ARG A 60 -27.90 -17.06 -13.24
CA ARG A 60 -28.16 -15.67 -12.85
C ARG A 60 -28.00 -14.68 -13.99
N HIS A 61 -26.98 -14.89 -14.84
CA HIS A 61 -26.76 -14.05 -16.03
C HIS A 61 -27.97 -14.13 -16.97
N TRP A 62 -28.43 -15.35 -17.34
CA TRP A 62 -29.59 -15.54 -18.22
C TRP A 62 -30.89 -15.05 -17.58
N TRP A 63 -31.09 -15.24 -16.30
CA TRP A 63 -32.24 -14.70 -15.59
C TRP A 63 -32.28 -13.17 -15.66
N ARG A 64 -31.16 -12.51 -15.39
CA ARG A 64 -31.08 -11.04 -15.52
C ARG A 64 -31.34 -10.57 -16.95
N ALA A 65 -30.74 -11.21 -17.92
CA ALA A 65 -30.95 -10.89 -19.33
C ALA A 65 -32.42 -10.99 -19.74
N GLY A 66 -33.13 -12.03 -19.29
CA GLY A 66 -34.53 -12.26 -19.64
C GLY A 66 -35.54 -11.40 -18.86
N VAL A 67 -35.33 -11.27 -17.54
CA VAL A 67 -36.29 -10.57 -16.65
C VAL A 67 -36.11 -9.05 -16.71
N HIS A 68 -34.87 -8.56 -16.74
CA HIS A 68 -34.60 -7.11 -16.77
C HIS A 68 -34.48 -6.53 -18.19
N LYS A 69 -34.75 -7.33 -19.24
CA LYS A 69 -34.67 -6.90 -20.65
C LYS A 69 -33.45 -6.03 -20.94
N ASP A 70 -32.28 -6.50 -20.52
CA ASP A 70 -31.03 -5.79 -20.74
C ASP A 70 -30.73 -5.86 -22.24
N GLU A 71 -31.11 -4.82 -23.00
CA GLU A 71 -31.02 -4.77 -24.48
C GLU A 71 -29.63 -5.13 -24.98
N LYS A 72 -28.57 -4.71 -24.26
CA LYS A 72 -27.19 -5.05 -24.62
C LYS A 72 -26.88 -6.54 -24.55
N LEU A 73 -27.58 -7.28 -23.69
CA LEU A 73 -27.41 -8.74 -23.55
C LEU A 73 -28.33 -9.50 -24.51
N LEU A 74 -29.45 -8.91 -24.93
CA LEU A 74 -30.41 -9.50 -25.87
C LEU A 74 -29.99 -9.28 -27.33
N GLU A 75 -29.41 -8.12 -27.67
CA GLU A 75 -28.93 -7.79 -29.03
C GLU A 75 -27.76 -8.68 -29.50
N ALA A 76 -27.03 -9.30 -28.58
CA ALA A 76 -25.95 -10.24 -28.90
C ALA A 76 -26.43 -11.63 -29.45
N GLY A 77 -27.65 -11.72 -29.99
CA GLY A 77 -28.17 -12.94 -30.65
C GLY A 77 -28.61 -14.04 -29.66
N ASN A 78 -29.04 -13.68 -28.45
CA ASN A 78 -29.39 -14.62 -27.39
C ASN A 78 -30.85 -15.12 -27.45
N GLN A 79 -31.30 -15.57 -28.58
CA GLN A 79 -32.54 -16.35 -28.67
C GLN A 79 -32.40 -17.63 -27.82
N GLY A 80 -33.43 -17.94 -26.98
CA GLY A 80 -33.44 -19.13 -26.13
C GLY A 80 -32.80 -18.97 -24.75
N TRP A 81 -32.78 -17.77 -24.17
CA TRP A 81 -32.27 -17.54 -22.82
C TRP A 81 -32.95 -18.39 -21.73
N GLN A 82 -34.22 -18.73 -21.91
CA GLN A 82 -34.98 -19.61 -21.00
C GLN A 82 -34.39 -21.00 -20.92
N TRP A 83 -34.09 -21.58 -22.10
CA TRP A 83 -33.46 -22.91 -22.17
C TRP A 83 -32.07 -22.89 -21.53
N LYS A 84 -31.27 -21.86 -21.81
CA LYS A 84 -29.96 -21.66 -21.21
C LYS A 84 -30.04 -21.50 -19.69
N LEU A 85 -31.05 -20.78 -19.19
CA LEU A 85 -31.33 -20.64 -17.77
C LEU A 85 -31.64 -22.00 -17.13
N VAL A 86 -32.55 -22.78 -17.74
CA VAL A 86 -32.97 -24.10 -17.22
C VAL A 86 -31.78 -25.09 -17.20
N VAL A 87 -31.00 -25.17 -18.27
CA VAL A 87 -29.84 -26.07 -18.35
C VAL A 87 -28.79 -25.71 -17.30
N ASN A 88 -28.44 -24.42 -17.20
CA ASN A 88 -27.44 -23.97 -16.20
C ASN A 88 -27.99 -24.10 -14.78
N GLY A 89 -29.29 -23.80 -14.55
CA GLY A 89 -29.93 -23.94 -13.24
C GLY A 89 -29.93 -25.40 -12.77
N PHE A 90 -30.31 -26.32 -13.66
CA PHE A 90 -30.29 -27.76 -13.37
C PHE A 90 -28.84 -28.26 -13.13
N GLY A 91 -27.90 -27.85 -13.96
CA GLY A 91 -26.48 -28.14 -13.76
C GLY A 91 -25.95 -27.67 -12.43
N ALA A 92 -26.33 -26.44 -12.01
CA ALA A 92 -25.97 -25.89 -10.71
C ALA A 92 -26.50 -26.72 -9.54
N ILE A 93 -27.77 -27.17 -9.62
CA ILE A 93 -28.39 -28.03 -8.58
C ILE A 93 -27.66 -29.35 -8.49
N CYS A 94 -27.45 -30.02 -9.62
CA CYS A 94 -26.77 -31.32 -9.64
C CYS A 94 -25.35 -31.24 -9.09
N THR A 95 -24.56 -30.24 -9.53
CA THR A 95 -23.19 -30.07 -9.03
C THR A 95 -23.14 -29.61 -7.56
N ALA A 96 -24.14 -28.83 -7.07
CA ALA A 96 -24.27 -28.48 -5.68
C ALA A 96 -24.56 -29.69 -4.79
N LEU A 97 -25.46 -30.59 -5.23
CA LEU A 97 -25.75 -31.85 -4.52
C LEU A 97 -24.50 -32.74 -4.43
N VAL A 98 -23.76 -32.89 -5.53
CA VAL A 98 -22.51 -33.66 -5.54
C VAL A 98 -21.49 -33.01 -4.59
N THR A 99 -21.34 -31.68 -4.62
CA THR A 99 -20.45 -30.94 -3.71
C THR A 99 -20.80 -31.20 -2.26
N LEU A 100 -22.10 -31.16 -1.92
CA LEU A 100 -22.60 -31.41 -0.58
C LEU A 100 -22.31 -32.84 -0.12
N ILE A 101 -22.57 -33.83 -0.98
CA ILE A 101 -22.28 -35.23 -0.68
C ILE A 101 -20.79 -35.42 -0.39
N PHE A 102 -19.92 -34.93 -1.25
CA PHE A 102 -18.46 -35.00 -1.02
C PHE A 102 -18.02 -34.26 0.24
N ALA A 103 -18.56 -33.05 0.49
CA ALA A 103 -18.23 -32.28 1.68
C ALA A 103 -18.61 -33.02 2.98
N VAL A 104 -19.76 -33.70 2.99
CA VAL A 104 -20.23 -34.44 4.17
C VAL A 104 -19.51 -35.78 4.31
N THR A 105 -19.46 -36.59 3.25
CA THR A 105 -18.91 -37.95 3.33
C THR A 105 -17.39 -37.98 3.49
N LYS A 106 -16.71 -36.95 3.02
CA LYS A 106 -15.24 -36.83 3.06
C LYS A 106 -14.76 -35.74 4.03
N PHE A 107 -15.64 -35.30 4.92
CA PHE A 107 -15.32 -34.24 5.87
C PHE A 107 -14.10 -34.58 6.74
N THR A 108 -14.09 -35.79 7.32
CA THR A 108 -13.01 -36.29 8.16
C THR A 108 -11.74 -36.61 7.38
N ASP A 109 -11.86 -36.90 6.09
CA ASP A 109 -10.74 -37.22 5.20
C ASP A 109 -10.02 -35.97 4.66
N GLY A 110 -10.35 -34.77 5.18
CA GLY A 110 -9.66 -33.51 4.82
C GLY A 110 -10.52 -32.51 4.05
N ALA A 111 -11.75 -32.85 3.63
CA ALA A 111 -12.63 -31.92 2.90
C ALA A 111 -12.98 -30.66 3.74
N TRP A 112 -12.96 -30.75 5.08
CA TRP A 112 -13.18 -29.61 5.99
C TRP A 112 -12.22 -28.42 5.72
N ILE A 113 -10.99 -28.71 5.25
CA ILE A 113 -10.02 -27.65 4.92
C ILE A 113 -10.56 -26.75 3.82
N ILE A 114 -11.13 -27.30 2.75
CA ILE A 114 -11.71 -26.49 1.68
C ILE A 114 -12.96 -25.76 2.14
N VAL A 115 -13.78 -26.39 2.95
CA VAL A 115 -15.00 -25.76 3.50
C VAL A 115 -14.68 -24.52 4.34
N LEU A 116 -13.52 -24.49 5.02
CA LEU A 116 -13.04 -23.30 5.75
C LEU A 116 -12.22 -22.35 4.89
N LEU A 117 -11.34 -22.88 4.05
CA LEU A 117 -10.39 -22.08 3.26
C LEU A 117 -11.10 -21.23 2.20
N LEU A 118 -12.09 -21.80 1.52
CA LEU A 118 -12.81 -21.08 0.46
C LEU A 118 -13.55 -19.83 0.97
N PRO A 119 -14.41 -19.91 2.02
CA PRO A 119 -15.00 -18.72 2.59
C PRO A 119 -13.96 -17.71 3.09
N ALA A 120 -12.86 -18.15 3.70
CA ALA A 120 -11.80 -17.28 4.16
C ALA A 120 -11.15 -16.49 2.99
N ILE A 121 -10.88 -17.16 1.86
CA ILE A 121 -10.36 -16.52 0.64
C ILE A 121 -11.39 -15.54 0.06
N VAL A 122 -12.66 -15.93 0.00
CA VAL A 122 -13.74 -15.06 -0.51
C VAL A 122 -13.88 -13.82 0.35
N ILE A 123 -13.93 -13.97 1.68
CA ILE A 123 -13.99 -12.84 2.63
C ILE A 123 -12.77 -11.93 2.45
N SER A 124 -11.57 -12.49 2.33
CA SER A 124 -10.35 -11.73 2.06
C SER A 124 -10.47 -10.91 0.77
N PHE A 125 -10.95 -11.50 -0.32
CA PHE A 125 -11.13 -10.79 -1.59
C PHE A 125 -12.19 -9.69 -1.50
N PHE A 126 -13.29 -9.93 -0.79
CA PHE A 126 -14.30 -8.89 -0.55
C PHE A 126 -13.74 -7.74 0.30
N SER A 127 -12.98 -8.04 1.36
CA SER A 127 -12.32 -7.05 2.20
C SER A 127 -11.36 -6.18 1.38
N VAL A 128 -10.49 -6.79 0.59
CA VAL A 128 -9.58 -6.09 -0.32
C VAL A 128 -10.36 -5.23 -1.34
N HIS A 129 -11.42 -5.77 -1.93
CA HIS A 129 -12.25 -5.03 -2.89
C HIS A 129 -12.90 -3.81 -2.24
N ARG A 130 -13.47 -3.98 -1.06
CA ARG A 130 -14.09 -2.89 -0.28
C ARG A 130 -13.08 -1.80 0.08
N HIS A 131 -11.88 -2.21 0.48
CA HIS A 131 -10.78 -1.28 0.76
C HIS A 131 -10.43 -0.44 -0.49
N TYR A 132 -10.24 -1.08 -1.65
CA TYR A 132 -9.94 -0.34 -2.90
C TYR A 132 -11.09 0.60 -3.32
N GLN A 133 -12.33 0.21 -3.10
CA GLN A 133 -13.48 1.10 -3.38
C GLN A 133 -13.52 2.28 -2.43
N SER A 134 -13.16 2.10 -1.15
CA SER A 134 -13.05 3.21 -0.20
C SER A 134 -11.95 4.18 -0.65
N VAL A 135 -10.75 3.66 -0.92
CA VAL A 135 -9.62 4.48 -1.41
C VAL A 135 -9.98 5.22 -2.71
N ALA A 136 -10.67 4.54 -3.65
CA ALA A 136 -11.10 5.19 -4.91
C ALA A 136 -12.10 6.32 -4.67
N ARG A 137 -13.02 6.18 -3.71
CA ARG A 137 -13.96 7.25 -3.33
C ARG A 137 -13.24 8.42 -2.66
N ASP A 138 -12.29 8.10 -1.75
CA ASP A 138 -11.52 9.12 -1.04
C ASP A 138 -10.59 9.92 -1.97
N LEU A 139 -10.17 9.31 -3.09
CA LEU A 139 -9.34 9.94 -4.12
C LEU A 139 -10.15 10.55 -5.28
N SER A 140 -11.48 10.35 -5.32
CA SER A 140 -12.32 10.90 -6.39
C SER A 140 -12.43 12.42 -6.27
N LEU A 141 -12.32 13.11 -7.39
CA LEU A 141 -12.53 14.55 -7.50
C LEU A 141 -14.00 14.92 -7.66
N ASP A 142 -14.93 13.96 -7.81
CA ASP A 142 -16.34 14.21 -8.08
C ASP A 142 -17.03 15.08 -7.01
N ASN A 143 -16.54 15.01 -5.75
CA ASN A 143 -17.05 15.80 -4.63
C ASN A 143 -15.96 16.72 -4.02
N PHE A 144 -14.86 16.97 -4.73
CA PHE A 144 -13.73 17.72 -4.17
C PHE A 144 -13.98 19.25 -4.13
N GLY A 145 -14.95 19.75 -4.90
CA GLY A 145 -15.25 21.17 -5.01
C GLY A 145 -14.29 21.89 -5.95
N GLU A 146 -13.86 23.08 -5.56
CA GLU A 146 -12.93 23.88 -6.36
C GLU A 146 -11.47 23.41 -6.23
N PRO A 147 -10.65 23.63 -7.27
CA PRO A 147 -9.23 23.36 -7.19
C PRO A 147 -8.58 24.09 -6.00
N PRO A 148 -7.69 23.43 -5.25
CA PRO A 148 -7.05 24.06 -4.11
C PRO A 148 -6.25 25.30 -4.54
N PRO A 149 -6.26 26.37 -3.74
CA PRO A 149 -5.48 27.58 -4.04
C PRO A 149 -3.98 27.27 -4.06
N ALA A 150 -3.22 28.17 -4.68
CA ALA A 150 -1.76 28.10 -4.67
C ALA A 150 -1.24 28.11 -3.21
N VAL A 151 -0.35 27.20 -2.90
CA VAL A 151 0.16 27.00 -1.55
C VAL A 151 1.58 27.56 -1.44
N ARG A 152 1.86 28.31 -0.38
CA ARG A 152 3.23 28.72 -0.02
C ARG A 152 3.91 27.61 0.78
N HIS A 153 5.18 27.39 0.53
CA HIS A 153 5.97 26.42 1.27
C HIS A 153 6.74 27.14 2.38
N ARG A 154 6.54 26.68 3.62
CA ARG A 154 7.45 26.97 4.73
C ARG A 154 8.40 25.78 4.84
N VAL A 155 9.68 26.03 4.65
CA VAL A 155 10.66 24.94 4.54
C VAL A 155 11.41 24.78 5.86
N LEU A 156 11.51 23.53 6.31
CA LEU A 156 12.25 23.13 7.49
C LEU A 156 13.35 22.13 7.10
N ILE A 157 14.58 22.40 7.53
CA ILE A 157 15.72 21.53 7.24
C ILE A 157 16.28 21.00 8.57
N PRO A 158 16.16 19.70 8.87
CA PRO A 158 16.88 19.10 9.98
C PRO A 158 18.38 19.04 9.66
N VAL A 159 19.21 19.66 10.50
CA VAL A 159 20.65 19.75 10.32
C VAL A 159 21.34 19.02 11.47
N ALA A 160 21.93 17.86 11.20
CA ALA A 160 22.75 17.14 12.19
C ALA A 160 24.17 17.74 12.28
N GLY A 161 24.68 18.25 11.17
CA GLY A 161 25.98 18.89 11.05
C GLY A 161 26.12 19.61 9.72
N ILE A 162 27.13 20.47 9.58
CA ILE A 162 27.39 21.20 8.35
C ILE A 162 28.37 20.41 7.49
N HIS A 163 27.88 19.88 6.38
CA HIS A 163 28.60 19.09 5.42
C HIS A 163 28.02 19.29 4.02
N ARG A 164 28.66 18.78 2.97
CA ARG A 164 28.24 19.00 1.59
C ARG A 164 26.78 18.64 1.32
N GLY A 165 26.28 17.54 1.86
CA GLY A 165 24.87 17.17 1.71
C GLY A 165 23.90 18.15 2.39
N THR A 166 24.31 18.80 3.49
CA THR A 166 23.53 19.89 4.10
C THR A 166 23.46 21.11 3.19
N LEU A 167 24.58 21.43 2.52
CA LEU A 167 24.63 22.56 1.58
C LEU A 167 23.76 22.33 0.34
N GLU A 168 23.74 21.10 -0.20
CA GLU A 168 22.85 20.74 -1.32
C GLU A 168 21.37 20.80 -0.90
N ALA A 169 21.04 20.30 0.29
CA ALA A 169 19.68 20.40 0.82
C ALA A 169 19.27 21.87 1.03
N LEU A 170 20.19 22.72 1.47
CA LEU A 170 19.98 24.16 1.62
C LEU A 170 19.75 24.85 0.27
N GLU A 171 20.51 24.50 -0.75
CA GLU A 171 20.37 25.02 -2.11
C GLU A 171 19.02 24.62 -2.70
N TYR A 172 18.63 23.36 -2.54
CA TYR A 172 17.32 22.89 -2.95
C TYR A 172 16.20 23.61 -2.22
N ALA A 173 16.31 23.80 -0.90
CA ALA A 173 15.32 24.52 -0.11
C ALA A 173 15.14 25.96 -0.57
N ASN A 174 16.23 26.67 -0.88
CA ASN A 174 16.22 28.02 -1.43
C ASN A 174 15.51 28.12 -2.80
N SER A 175 15.45 27.02 -3.55
CA SER A 175 14.70 26.98 -4.80
C SER A 175 13.19 26.80 -4.58
N LEU A 176 12.76 26.36 -3.40
CA LEU A 176 11.36 26.11 -3.07
C LEU A 176 10.66 27.30 -2.41
N SER A 177 11.37 28.03 -1.56
CA SER A 177 10.78 29.10 -0.74
C SER A 177 11.83 30.04 -0.17
N ASP A 178 11.41 31.27 0.12
CA ASP A 178 12.21 32.23 0.87
C ASP A 178 12.03 32.06 2.40
N ASP A 179 10.99 31.35 2.86
CA ASP A 179 10.72 31.06 4.28
C ASP A 179 11.33 29.70 4.65
N ILE A 180 12.63 29.73 4.97
CA ILE A 180 13.42 28.56 5.32
C ILE A 180 13.92 28.66 6.74
N THR A 181 13.78 27.60 7.50
CA THR A 181 14.35 27.47 8.85
C THR A 181 15.15 26.18 8.94
N ALA A 182 16.41 26.28 9.29
CA ALA A 182 17.24 25.14 9.65
C ALA A 182 17.07 24.84 11.14
N VAL A 183 16.94 23.57 11.49
CA VAL A 183 16.78 23.12 12.88
C VAL A 183 17.91 22.16 13.23
N HIS A 184 18.69 22.54 14.23
CA HIS A 184 19.73 21.71 14.80
C HIS A 184 19.31 21.23 16.19
N ILE A 185 19.33 19.93 16.40
CA ILE A 185 19.10 19.34 17.73
C ILE A 185 20.45 19.17 18.42
N LEU A 186 20.65 19.91 19.48
CA LEU A 186 21.89 19.92 20.23
C LEU A 186 21.94 18.71 21.16
N LEU A 187 22.79 17.76 20.82
CA LEU A 187 23.00 16.54 21.62
C LEU A 187 24.09 16.74 22.69
N ASP A 188 25.05 17.61 22.41
CA ASP A 188 26.10 17.98 23.34
C ASP A 188 26.19 19.52 23.46
N PRO A 189 26.09 20.09 24.69
CA PRO A 189 26.14 21.54 24.91
C PRO A 189 27.41 22.22 24.38
N GLU A 190 28.53 21.48 24.33
CA GLU A 190 29.82 22.02 23.88
C GLU A 190 29.83 22.32 22.36
N ASP A 191 29.00 21.66 21.58
CA ASP A 191 28.95 21.80 20.12
C ASP A 191 28.20 23.08 19.68
N ARG A 192 27.45 23.76 20.57
CA ARG A 192 26.61 24.91 20.21
C ARG A 192 27.42 26.02 19.52
N LYS A 193 28.51 26.47 20.12
CA LYS A 193 29.32 27.59 19.57
C LYS A 193 29.95 27.21 18.24
N SER A 194 30.41 25.97 18.12
CA SER A 194 30.98 25.46 16.88
C SER A 194 29.95 25.40 15.75
N MET A 195 28.73 24.94 16.06
CA MET A 195 27.64 24.90 15.10
C MET A 195 27.19 26.28 14.64
N GLU A 196 26.96 27.18 15.56
CA GLU A 196 26.55 28.57 15.25
C GLU A 196 27.60 29.32 14.42
N SER A 197 28.90 29.20 14.78
CA SER A 197 29.98 29.86 14.00
C SER A 197 30.07 29.32 12.59
N LYS A 198 30.02 28.02 12.41
CA LYS A 198 30.01 27.38 11.05
C LYS A 198 28.76 27.76 10.28
N TRP A 199 27.60 27.87 10.94
CA TRP A 199 26.37 28.26 10.29
C TRP A 199 26.40 29.71 9.78
N LEU A 200 27.01 30.62 10.49
CA LEU A 200 27.21 31.99 10.03
C LEU A 200 28.01 32.07 8.73
N GLU A 201 28.96 31.14 8.54
CA GLU A 201 29.80 31.10 7.35
C GLU A 201 29.07 30.38 6.18
N TRP A 202 28.42 29.25 6.45
CA TRP A 202 27.90 28.36 5.40
C TRP A 202 26.37 28.37 5.23
N GLY A 203 25.62 28.94 6.18
CA GLY A 203 24.15 28.92 6.19
C GLY A 203 23.47 29.88 5.20
N LYS A 204 24.24 30.68 4.44
CA LYS A 204 23.73 31.61 3.40
C LYS A 204 22.60 32.53 3.89
N GLY A 205 22.62 32.95 5.17
CA GLY A 205 21.61 33.83 5.77
C GLY A 205 20.32 33.13 6.20
N VAL A 206 20.22 31.84 6.05
CA VAL A 206 19.05 31.04 6.51
C VAL A 206 19.05 30.98 8.04
N ARG A 207 17.86 31.17 8.62
CA ARG A 207 17.67 31.15 10.07
C ARG A 207 17.98 29.76 10.64
N LEU A 208 18.83 29.70 11.66
CA LEU A 208 19.11 28.52 12.44
C LEU A 208 18.36 28.56 13.78
N VAL A 209 17.62 27.51 14.07
CA VAL A 209 17.01 27.22 15.36
C VAL A 209 17.77 26.09 16.02
N VAL A 210 18.31 26.32 17.20
CA VAL A 210 19.01 25.31 17.99
C VAL A 210 18.12 24.88 19.14
N ILE A 211 17.80 23.60 19.22
CA ILE A 211 16.93 23.00 20.23
C ILE A 211 17.76 22.08 21.11
N ASP A 212 17.72 22.32 22.40
CA ASP A 212 18.43 21.52 23.40
C ASP A 212 17.73 20.17 23.59
N SER A 213 18.47 19.06 23.58
CA SER A 213 17.98 17.73 23.87
C SER A 213 18.68 17.13 25.10
N PRO A 214 18.09 17.30 26.30
CA PRO A 214 18.68 16.80 27.54
C PRO A 214 18.88 15.27 27.55
N TYR A 215 18.05 14.55 26.81
CA TYR A 215 18.08 13.10 26.71
C TYR A 215 18.91 12.58 25.52
N ARG A 216 19.60 13.46 24.79
CA ARG A 216 20.40 13.13 23.60
C ARG A 216 19.60 12.39 22.52
N THR A 217 18.30 12.65 22.41
CA THR A 217 17.42 12.12 21.36
C THR A 217 17.21 13.17 20.29
N PHE A 218 17.22 12.76 19.02
CA PHE A 218 16.98 13.66 17.90
C PHE A 218 15.48 13.79 17.59
N LEU A 219 14.76 12.68 17.59
CA LEU A 219 13.43 12.57 16.99
C LEU A 219 12.37 13.34 17.79
N GLU A 220 12.37 13.17 19.11
CA GLU A 220 11.34 13.72 19.99
C GLU A 220 11.32 15.27 20.01
N PRO A 221 12.45 15.97 20.24
CA PRO A 221 12.46 17.43 20.19
C PRO A 221 12.13 17.99 18.80
N PHE A 222 12.58 17.31 17.73
CA PHE A 222 12.29 17.73 16.38
C PHE A 222 10.79 17.60 16.05
N ILE A 223 10.16 16.49 16.42
CA ILE A 223 8.71 16.30 16.22
C ILE A 223 7.91 17.31 17.04
N GLY A 224 8.30 17.57 18.29
CA GLY A 224 7.68 18.59 19.12
C GLY A 224 7.70 19.97 18.45
N TYR A 225 8.85 20.37 17.90
CA TYR A 225 8.97 21.61 17.15
C TYR A 225 8.09 21.65 15.89
N VAL A 226 8.03 20.54 15.15
CA VAL A 226 7.14 20.39 13.99
C VAL A 226 5.69 20.52 14.41
N ASP A 227 5.28 19.92 15.53
CA ASP A 227 3.92 20.02 16.05
C ASP A 227 3.54 21.45 16.43
N ASP A 228 4.45 22.19 17.03
CA ASP A 228 4.23 23.60 17.37
C ASP A 228 4.11 24.46 16.10
N LEU A 229 4.93 24.20 15.10
CA LEU A 229 4.79 24.86 13.79
C LEU A 229 3.46 24.53 13.11
N CYS A 230 3.01 23.29 13.17
CA CYS A 230 1.73 22.88 12.58
C CYS A 230 0.51 23.60 13.20
N LYS A 231 0.59 24.03 14.44
CA LYS A 231 -0.47 24.81 15.11
C LYS A 231 -0.58 26.24 14.58
N VAL A 232 0.50 26.77 14.02
CA VAL A 232 0.62 28.19 13.59
C VAL A 232 0.52 28.33 12.07
N ILE A 233 0.66 27.24 11.31
CA ILE A 233 0.57 27.21 9.85
C ILE A 233 -0.84 27.63 9.38
N GLN A 234 -0.89 28.51 8.38
CA GLN A 234 -2.13 28.95 7.77
C GLN A 234 -2.67 27.95 6.75
N PRO A 235 -3.98 27.98 6.43
CA PRO A 235 -4.58 27.05 5.47
C PRO A 235 -3.97 27.07 4.06
N ASN A 236 -3.36 28.18 3.67
CA ASN A 236 -2.67 28.38 2.39
C ASN A 236 -1.17 28.11 2.45
N GLU A 237 -0.66 27.61 3.57
CA GLU A 237 0.74 27.22 3.76
C GLU A 237 0.89 25.71 3.88
N ARG A 238 2.04 25.20 3.45
CA ARG A 238 2.46 23.80 3.62
C ARG A 238 3.83 23.74 4.27
N LEU A 239 3.94 22.93 5.32
CA LEU A 239 5.24 22.64 5.90
C LEU A 239 5.96 21.60 5.04
N THR A 240 7.10 21.99 4.49
CA THR A 240 7.96 21.09 3.70
C THR A 240 9.23 20.83 4.50
N ILE A 241 9.46 19.57 4.83
CA ILE A 241 10.67 19.14 5.53
C ILE A 241 11.64 18.57 4.50
N VAL A 242 12.77 19.25 4.32
CA VAL A 242 13.83 18.87 3.39
C VAL A 242 14.92 18.14 4.16
N VAL A 243 15.01 16.83 3.96
CA VAL A 243 15.93 15.95 4.70
C VAL A 243 17.15 15.64 3.85
N PRO A 244 18.37 16.04 4.24
CA PRO A 244 19.59 15.60 3.56
C PRO A 244 19.79 14.10 3.80
N GLN A 245 19.96 13.34 2.73
CA GLN A 245 20.15 11.90 2.78
C GLN A 245 21.50 11.51 2.17
N PHE A 246 22.27 10.72 2.90
CA PHE A 246 23.52 10.17 2.38
C PHE A 246 23.29 8.86 1.67
N ASN A 247 23.68 8.80 0.38
CA ASN A 247 23.67 7.56 -0.39
C ASN A 247 25.09 7.01 -0.51
N PRO A 248 25.47 5.99 0.27
CA PRO A 248 26.78 5.35 0.11
C PRO A 248 26.82 4.52 -1.19
N LYS A 249 27.98 4.43 -1.78
CA LYS A 249 28.25 3.71 -3.05
C LYS A 249 27.85 2.23 -3.05
N ARG A 250 27.80 1.58 -1.88
CA ARG A 250 27.41 0.17 -1.71
C ARG A 250 26.11 0.04 -0.90
N SER A 251 25.13 -0.64 -1.46
CA SER A 251 23.79 -0.84 -0.86
C SER A 251 23.79 -1.42 0.57
N TRP A 252 24.83 -2.16 0.95
CA TRP A 252 24.99 -2.72 2.31
C TRP A 252 25.24 -1.65 3.38
N HIS A 253 25.86 -0.53 3.03
CA HIS A 253 26.14 0.57 3.96
C HIS A 253 24.87 1.38 4.27
N ASN A 254 23.82 1.31 3.43
CA ASN A 254 22.53 1.93 3.70
C ASN A 254 21.88 1.41 4.98
N LEU A 255 22.13 0.15 5.36
CA LEU A 255 21.56 -0.43 6.58
C LEU A 255 22.12 0.24 7.86
N LEU A 256 23.33 0.80 7.79
CA LEU A 256 24.03 1.39 8.95
C LEU A 256 23.75 2.90 9.13
N HIS A 257 23.42 3.64 8.07
CA HIS A 257 23.38 5.11 8.11
C HIS A 257 21.99 5.74 7.91
N THR A 258 20.98 5.00 7.48
CA THR A 258 19.67 5.56 7.08
C THR A 258 18.59 5.50 8.14
N GLN A 259 18.90 5.11 9.36
CA GLN A 259 17.86 4.87 10.37
C GLN A 259 17.13 6.15 10.81
N THR A 260 17.85 7.26 10.97
CA THR A 260 17.23 8.53 11.44
C THR A 260 16.24 9.10 10.43
N ALA A 261 16.58 9.13 9.13
CA ALA A 261 15.69 9.59 8.07
C ALA A 261 14.45 8.67 7.94
N PHE A 262 14.64 7.36 8.07
CA PHE A 262 13.54 6.39 8.06
C PHE A 262 12.56 6.59 9.22
N TRP A 263 13.07 6.74 10.45
CA TRP A 263 12.24 6.98 11.63
C TRP A 263 11.54 8.33 11.59
N LEU A 264 12.22 9.37 11.11
CA LEU A 264 11.65 10.68 10.90
C LEU A 264 10.49 10.62 9.89
N ARG A 265 10.68 9.96 8.76
CA ARG A 265 9.63 9.73 7.77
C ARG A 265 8.44 8.98 8.36
N LEU A 266 8.69 7.89 9.09
CA LEU A 266 7.62 7.10 9.70
C LEU A 266 6.80 7.92 10.70
N ALA A 267 7.45 8.72 11.53
CA ALA A 267 6.80 9.56 12.52
C ALA A 267 5.97 10.70 11.89
N LEU A 268 6.41 11.21 10.74
CA LEU A 268 5.75 12.32 10.05
C LEU A 268 4.66 11.86 9.06
N LEU A 269 4.66 10.59 8.62
CA LEU A 269 3.67 10.06 7.66
C LEU A 269 2.22 10.16 8.16
N SER A 270 2.00 10.13 9.46
CA SER A 270 0.67 10.24 10.08
C SER A 270 0.16 11.68 10.18
N LYS A 271 1.01 12.68 9.93
CA LYS A 271 0.69 14.10 10.09
C LYS A 271 0.17 14.70 8.79
N LYS A 272 -1.02 15.29 8.84
CA LYS A 272 -1.64 15.92 7.68
C LYS A 272 -0.96 17.26 7.35
N GLY A 273 -0.80 17.57 6.07
CA GLY A 273 -0.31 18.88 5.62
C GLY A 273 1.22 19.02 5.60
N ILE A 274 1.96 17.98 5.94
CA ILE A 274 3.43 17.94 5.86
C ILE A 274 3.87 17.27 4.56
N VAL A 275 4.81 17.91 3.87
CA VAL A 275 5.52 17.34 2.72
C VAL A 275 6.94 17.00 3.16
N ILE A 276 7.40 15.79 2.83
CA ILE A 276 8.77 15.38 3.12
C ILE A 276 9.49 15.20 1.79
N THR A 277 10.62 15.89 1.65
CA THR A 277 11.49 15.79 0.48
C THR A 277 12.87 15.34 0.93
N GLU A 278 13.35 14.25 0.36
CA GLU A 278 14.70 13.75 0.62
C GLU A 278 15.65 14.24 -0.49
N VAL A 279 16.74 14.87 -0.09
CA VAL A 279 17.79 15.35 -1.01
C VAL A 279 18.99 14.41 -0.90
N PRO A 280 19.19 13.51 -1.89
CA PRO A 280 20.23 12.51 -1.83
C PRO A 280 21.60 13.12 -2.19
N TYR A 281 22.59 12.95 -1.32
CA TYR A 281 23.99 13.25 -1.57
C TYR A 281 24.76 11.96 -1.82
N GLN A 282 25.40 11.85 -2.99
CA GLN A 282 26.25 10.71 -3.31
C GLN A 282 27.66 10.91 -2.74
N VAL A 283 28.08 10.05 -1.84
CA VAL A 283 29.46 10.03 -1.34
C VAL A 283 30.33 9.31 -2.35
N HIS A 284 31.31 10.03 -2.90
CA HIS A 284 32.29 9.51 -3.89
C HIS A 284 33.41 8.70 -3.24
#